data_d7719f766f64cdd7ca30e1ee0563dc2f
#
_entry.id   d7719f766f64cdd7ca30e1ee0563dc2f
#
_cell.length_a   1.000
_cell.length_b   1.000
_cell.length_c   1.000
_cell.angle_alpha   90.00
_cell.angle_beta   90.00
_cell.angle_gamma   90.00
#
_symmetry.space_group_name_H-M   'P 1'
#
loop_
_entity.id
_entity.type
_entity.pdbx_description
1 polymer ?
#
loop_
_entity_poly.entity_id
_entity_poly.type
_entity_poly.pdbx_seq_one_letter_code
_entity_poly.pdbx_strand_id
1 'polypeptide(L)'
;MLQAASATGVHLYGGESTVTTLDASFSGGLGFSLPGGEMQLATGGEMRREEFKFGGVQELDGLELNYNTIYQAPFDETSELPRVRRDIKALYAEAYLPVLSSLELTLAVRHDRYDTFGGTTNPKYAFKWQPIDSLAFRGAYSTGFKAPEFTKLFAGVNR
;
A
#
# COMPACT_ATOMS: atom_id res chain seq x y z
N MET A 1 4.67 -30.89 -37.41
CA MET A 1 3.67 -31.17 -36.35
C MET A 1 3.93 -30.46 -35.02
N LEU A 2 5.17 -30.32 -34.53
CA LEU A 2 5.43 -29.64 -33.26
C LEU A 2 5.16 -28.12 -33.29
N GLN A 3 5.31 -27.45 -34.44
CA GLN A 3 5.02 -26.02 -34.57
C GLN A 3 3.53 -25.67 -34.45
N ALA A 4 2.64 -26.57 -34.86
CA ALA A 4 1.19 -26.38 -34.72
C ALA A 4 0.67 -26.55 -33.27
N ALA A 5 1.48 -27.12 -32.37
CA ALA A 5 1.15 -27.31 -30.99
C ALA A 5 1.84 -26.25 -30.08
N SER A 6 2.54 -25.28 -30.69
CA SER A 6 3.30 -24.24 -29.93
C SER A 6 2.46 -23.00 -29.70
N ALA A 7 2.26 -22.62 -28.46
CA ALA A 7 1.66 -21.34 -28.05
C ALA A 7 2.69 -20.19 -28.00
N THR A 8 3.76 -20.28 -28.79
CA THR A 8 4.81 -19.26 -28.81
C THR A 8 4.24 -17.92 -29.32
N GLY A 9 4.40 -16.85 -28.53
CA GLY A 9 3.87 -15.53 -28.87
C GLY A 9 2.42 -15.29 -28.45
N VAL A 10 1.74 -16.27 -27.87
CA VAL A 10 0.40 -16.13 -27.29
C VAL A 10 0.52 -15.74 -25.82
N HIS A 11 -0.24 -14.75 -25.41
CA HIS A 11 -0.33 -14.35 -23.99
C HIS A 11 -1.28 -15.30 -23.25
N LEU A 12 -0.73 -16.34 -22.61
CA LEU A 12 -1.53 -17.39 -21.97
C LEU A 12 -2.21 -16.91 -20.69
N TYR A 13 -1.50 -16.14 -19.88
CA TYR A 13 -2.04 -15.51 -18.67
C TYR A 13 -1.16 -14.33 -18.24
N GLY A 14 -1.73 -13.44 -17.43
CA GLY A 14 -1.00 -12.31 -16.88
C GLY A 14 -1.87 -11.39 -16.03
N GLY A 15 -1.23 -10.52 -15.29
CA GLY A 15 -1.87 -9.52 -14.45
C GLY A 15 -1.47 -8.11 -14.83
N GLU A 16 -2.40 -7.19 -14.65
CA GLU A 16 -2.19 -5.75 -14.74
C GLU A 16 -2.55 -5.12 -13.40
N SER A 17 -1.63 -4.33 -12.85
CA SER A 17 -1.86 -3.56 -11.63
C SER A 17 -1.63 -2.09 -11.93
N THR A 18 -2.61 -1.26 -11.60
CA THR A 18 -2.54 0.20 -11.76
C THR A 18 -2.76 0.87 -10.41
N VAL A 19 -1.91 1.84 -10.07
CA VAL A 19 -2.06 2.67 -8.87
C VAL A 19 -2.07 4.13 -9.28
N THR A 20 -3.11 4.84 -8.88
CA THR A 20 -3.22 6.29 -9.06
C THR A 20 -3.31 6.93 -7.69
N THR A 21 -2.42 7.89 -7.40
CA THR A 21 -2.36 8.56 -6.10
C THR A 21 -2.39 10.08 -6.29
N LEU A 22 -3.18 10.74 -5.45
CA LEU A 22 -3.15 12.18 -5.23
C LEU A 22 -2.82 12.41 -3.75
N ASP A 23 -1.77 13.16 -3.49
CA ASP A 23 -1.28 13.48 -2.15
C ASP A 23 -1.08 15.00 -2.00
N ALA A 24 -1.38 15.51 -0.81
CA ALA A 24 -1.08 16.87 -0.43
C ALA A 24 -0.60 16.90 1.03
N SER A 25 0.50 17.60 1.28
CA SER A 25 1.08 17.75 2.61
C SER A 25 1.52 19.17 2.90
N PHE A 26 1.47 19.52 4.18
CA PHE A 26 1.92 20.80 4.73
C PHE A 26 2.82 20.52 5.93
N SER A 27 3.92 21.26 6.04
CA SER A 27 4.81 21.17 7.17
C SER A 27 5.36 22.54 7.54
N GLY A 28 5.63 22.75 8.83
CA GLY A 28 6.20 24.00 9.30
C GLY A 28 6.38 24.04 10.82
N GLY A 29 7.03 25.08 11.29
CA GLY A 29 7.14 25.40 12.70
C GLY A 29 5.82 25.85 13.28
N LEU A 30 5.54 25.49 14.53
CA LEU A 30 4.32 25.89 15.25
C LEU A 30 4.43 27.24 15.96
N GLY A 31 5.61 27.89 15.91
CA GLY A 31 5.88 29.11 16.66
C GLY A 31 6.05 28.89 18.18
N PHE A 32 6.03 27.63 18.65
CA PHE A 32 6.29 27.24 20.03
C PHE A 32 7.64 26.57 20.12
N SER A 33 8.47 27.02 21.09
CA SER A 33 9.78 26.45 21.31
C SER A 33 9.82 25.72 22.67
N LEU A 34 10.40 24.52 22.62
CA LEU A 34 10.81 23.76 23.81
C LEU A 34 12.28 24.03 24.09
N PRO A 35 12.84 23.60 25.24
CA PRO A 35 14.26 23.81 25.57
C PRO A 35 15.24 23.27 24.49
N GLY A 36 14.85 22.31 23.69
CA GLY A 36 15.66 21.75 22.58
C GLY A 36 15.49 22.44 21.23
N GLY A 37 14.49 23.33 21.08
CA GLY A 37 14.24 24.02 19.82
C GLY A 37 12.76 24.20 19.50
N GLU A 38 12.47 24.66 18.27
CA GLU A 38 11.11 24.89 17.80
C GLU A 38 10.39 23.58 17.49
N MET A 39 9.14 23.47 17.93
CA MET A 39 8.25 22.38 17.58
C MET A 39 7.82 22.46 16.10
N GLN A 40 7.80 21.32 15.42
CA GLN A 40 7.37 21.25 14.01
C GLN A 40 6.18 20.31 13.88
N LEU A 41 5.30 20.62 12.95
CA LEU A 41 4.14 19.80 12.58
C LEU A 41 4.16 19.56 11.09
N ALA A 42 3.91 18.31 10.70
CA ALA A 42 3.56 17.94 9.35
C ALA A 42 2.17 17.29 9.36
N THR A 43 1.34 17.60 8.37
CA THR A 43 0.04 16.98 8.18
C THR A 43 -0.27 16.87 6.70
N GLY A 44 -1.07 15.89 6.33
CA GLY A 44 -1.44 15.71 4.94
C GLY A 44 -2.56 14.71 4.75
N GLY A 45 -2.96 14.58 3.49
CA GLY A 45 -3.98 13.64 3.07
C GLY A 45 -3.62 13.02 1.73
N GLU A 46 -4.08 11.80 1.54
CA GLU A 46 -3.86 10.99 0.35
C GLU A 46 -5.18 10.41 -0.13
N MET A 47 -5.38 10.40 -1.43
CA MET A 47 -6.42 9.64 -2.11
C MET A 47 -5.72 8.70 -3.08
N ARG A 48 -5.96 7.40 -2.95
CA ARG A 48 -5.32 6.38 -3.76
C ARG A 48 -6.36 5.42 -4.32
N ARG A 49 -6.24 5.14 -5.61
CA ARG A 49 -6.99 4.10 -6.30
C ARG A 49 -6.03 3.02 -6.74
N GLU A 50 -6.34 1.81 -6.38
CA GLU A 50 -5.64 0.61 -6.78
C GLU A 50 -6.57 -0.25 -7.64
N GLU A 51 -6.11 -0.64 -8.82
CA GLU A 51 -6.83 -1.53 -9.72
C GLU A 51 -5.99 -2.76 -10.01
N PHE A 52 -6.64 -3.89 -10.11
CA PHE A 52 -5.99 -5.15 -10.43
C PHE A 52 -6.88 -5.96 -11.37
N LYS A 53 -6.24 -6.62 -12.33
CA LYS A 53 -6.85 -7.53 -13.28
C LYS A 53 -5.91 -8.71 -13.48
N PHE A 54 -6.46 -9.90 -13.54
CA PHE A 54 -5.70 -11.10 -13.85
C PHE A 54 -6.54 -11.98 -14.78
N GLY A 55 -5.95 -12.44 -15.87
CA GLY A 55 -6.69 -13.22 -16.87
C GLY A 55 -5.78 -13.95 -17.83
N GLY A 56 -6.39 -14.76 -18.66
CA GLY A 56 -5.74 -15.55 -19.67
C GLY A 56 -6.29 -15.30 -21.08
N VAL A 57 -5.93 -16.15 -22.00
CA VAL A 57 -6.37 -16.14 -23.40
C VAL A 57 -7.83 -16.58 -23.46
N GLN A 58 -8.65 -15.81 -24.18
CA GLN A 58 -10.07 -16.10 -24.39
C GLN A 58 -10.33 -16.82 -25.72
N GLU A 59 -9.43 -16.65 -26.68
CA GLU A 59 -9.52 -17.28 -28.01
C GLU A 59 -8.14 -17.76 -28.43
N LEU A 60 -8.07 -18.98 -28.97
CA LEU A 60 -6.87 -19.56 -29.53
C LEU A 60 -7.23 -20.27 -30.83
N ASP A 61 -6.66 -19.82 -31.97
CA ASP A 61 -6.88 -20.39 -33.30
C ASP A 61 -8.36 -20.49 -33.71
N GLY A 62 -9.18 -19.48 -33.36
CA GLY A 62 -10.60 -19.45 -33.67
C GLY A 62 -11.47 -20.32 -32.76
N LEU A 63 -10.91 -20.94 -31.76
CA LEU A 63 -11.64 -21.64 -30.71
C LEU A 63 -11.90 -20.71 -29.51
N GLU A 64 -13.18 -20.45 -29.25
CA GLU A 64 -13.54 -19.72 -28.02
C GLU A 64 -13.20 -20.57 -26.78
N LEU A 65 -12.39 -20.01 -25.91
CA LEU A 65 -12.03 -20.62 -24.66
C LEU A 65 -12.90 -20.07 -23.52
N ASN A 66 -13.11 -20.87 -22.49
CA ASN A 66 -13.78 -20.39 -21.30
C ASN A 66 -12.95 -19.28 -20.63
N TYR A 67 -13.45 -18.04 -20.69
CA TYR A 67 -12.74 -16.86 -20.17
C TYR A 67 -12.59 -16.83 -18.64
N ASN A 68 -13.28 -17.71 -17.92
CA ASN A 68 -13.10 -17.89 -16.48
C ASN A 68 -11.96 -18.85 -16.14
N THR A 69 -11.28 -19.40 -17.13
CA THR A 69 -10.21 -20.38 -16.94
C THR A 69 -8.90 -19.84 -17.51
N ILE A 70 -7.84 -19.90 -16.71
CA ILE A 70 -6.48 -19.61 -17.15
C ILE A 70 -5.82 -20.91 -17.58
N TYR A 71 -5.54 -21.02 -18.89
CA TYR A 71 -4.94 -22.22 -19.44
C TYR A 71 -3.45 -22.32 -19.10
N GLN A 72 -3.00 -23.52 -18.76
CA GLN A 72 -1.61 -23.83 -18.41
C GLN A 72 -1.04 -23.08 -17.19
N ALA A 73 -1.90 -22.60 -16.30
CA ALA A 73 -1.44 -22.13 -15.00
C ALA A 73 -0.91 -23.33 -14.18
N PRO A 74 0.31 -23.30 -13.67
CA PRO A 74 0.88 -24.42 -12.90
C PRO A 74 0.35 -24.49 -11.46
N PHE A 75 -0.64 -23.67 -11.10
CA PHE A 75 -1.19 -23.50 -9.76
C PHE A 75 -2.68 -23.84 -9.70
N ASP A 76 -3.16 -24.10 -8.49
CA ASP A 76 -4.51 -24.60 -8.21
C ASP A 76 -5.64 -23.65 -8.62
N GLU A 77 -5.39 -22.34 -8.71
CA GLU A 77 -6.39 -21.36 -9.12
C GLU A 77 -6.17 -20.91 -10.55
N THR A 78 -6.99 -21.44 -11.43
CA THR A 78 -6.98 -21.14 -12.87
C THR A 78 -8.05 -20.12 -13.27
N SER A 79 -8.69 -19.48 -12.29
CA SER A 79 -9.80 -18.56 -12.52
C SER A 79 -9.31 -17.15 -12.85
N GLU A 80 -9.95 -16.54 -13.82
CA GLU A 80 -9.77 -15.13 -14.15
C GLU A 80 -10.32 -14.25 -13.00
N LEU A 81 -9.61 -13.16 -12.71
CA LEU A 81 -10.10 -12.09 -11.87
C LEU A 81 -10.37 -10.87 -12.77
N PRO A 82 -11.65 -10.49 -12.99
CA PRO A 82 -11.98 -9.30 -13.74
C PRO A 82 -11.38 -8.07 -13.07
N ARG A 83 -11.35 -6.93 -13.77
CA ARG A 83 -10.82 -5.69 -13.20
C ARG A 83 -11.56 -5.32 -11.92
N VAL A 84 -10.86 -5.42 -10.81
CA VAL A 84 -11.32 -5.04 -9.47
C VAL A 84 -10.57 -3.80 -9.01
N ARG A 85 -11.21 -3.00 -8.17
CA ARG A 85 -10.62 -1.76 -7.66
C ARG A 85 -10.83 -1.64 -6.16
N ARG A 86 -9.96 -0.83 -5.54
CA ARG A 86 -10.05 -0.40 -4.16
C ARG A 86 -9.68 1.07 -4.07
N ASP A 87 -10.57 1.86 -3.47
CA ASP A 87 -10.33 3.27 -3.18
C ASP A 87 -9.91 3.42 -1.71
N ILE A 88 -8.85 4.20 -1.49
CA ILE A 88 -8.25 4.42 -0.17
C ILE A 88 -8.16 5.93 0.05
N LYS A 89 -8.57 6.38 1.22
CA LYS A 89 -8.38 7.76 1.68
C LYS A 89 -7.61 7.72 2.98
N ALA A 90 -6.59 8.55 3.10
CA ALA A 90 -5.79 8.63 4.30
C ALA A 90 -5.61 10.07 4.76
N LEU A 91 -5.52 10.22 6.08
CA LEU A 91 -5.08 11.46 6.74
C LEU A 91 -3.94 11.11 7.68
N TYR A 92 -2.95 11.99 7.75
CA TYR A 92 -1.82 11.78 8.64
C TYR A 92 -1.35 13.09 9.27
N ALA A 93 -0.74 12.96 10.45
CA ALA A 93 -0.07 14.05 11.13
C ALA A 93 1.18 13.51 11.83
N GLU A 94 2.24 14.33 11.85
CA GLU A 94 3.49 14.05 12.55
C GLU A 94 3.94 15.31 13.29
N ALA A 95 4.25 15.19 14.58
CA ALA A 95 4.81 16.24 15.42
C ALA A 95 6.25 15.89 15.81
N TYR A 96 7.17 16.81 15.55
CA TYR A 96 8.53 16.77 16.03
C TYR A 96 8.67 17.69 17.25
N LEU A 97 9.14 17.13 18.35
CA LEU A 97 9.20 17.74 19.67
C LEU A 97 10.64 17.69 20.20
N PRO A 98 11.44 18.75 20.02
CA PRO A 98 12.78 18.85 20.62
C PRO A 98 12.67 19.22 22.11
N VAL A 99 12.36 18.24 22.95
CA VAL A 99 12.03 18.42 24.38
C VAL A 99 13.19 19.02 25.13
N LEU A 100 14.40 18.53 24.88
CA LEU A 100 15.66 19.04 25.40
C LEU A 100 16.69 19.10 24.27
N SER A 101 17.79 19.82 24.42
CA SER A 101 18.90 19.78 23.47
C SER A 101 19.47 18.37 23.26
N SER A 102 19.27 17.48 24.22
CA SER A 102 19.70 16.08 24.19
C SER A 102 18.56 15.09 23.91
N LEU A 103 17.28 15.52 23.86
CA LEU A 103 16.12 14.63 23.73
C LEU A 103 15.11 15.14 22.70
N GLU A 104 14.94 14.37 21.64
CA GLU A 104 13.97 14.61 20.59
C GLU A 104 12.90 13.51 20.60
N LEU A 105 11.64 13.87 20.45
CA LEU A 105 10.52 12.95 20.28
C LEU A 105 9.85 13.19 18.94
N THR A 106 9.38 12.12 18.31
CA THR A 106 8.51 12.19 17.14
C THR A 106 7.25 11.39 17.43
N LEU A 107 6.11 12.04 17.26
CA LEU A 107 4.79 11.43 17.40
C LEU A 107 4.08 11.52 16.06
N ALA A 108 3.60 10.40 15.54
CA ALA A 108 2.85 10.40 14.30
C ALA A 108 1.62 9.51 14.40
N VAL A 109 0.61 9.83 13.60
CA VAL A 109 -0.58 9.04 13.44
C VAL A 109 -1.02 9.08 11.97
N ARG A 110 -1.42 7.94 11.44
CA ARG A 110 -2.05 7.83 10.12
C ARG A 110 -3.36 7.06 10.27
N HIS A 111 -4.42 7.61 9.68
CA HIS A 111 -5.71 6.96 9.57
C HIS A 111 -6.01 6.70 8.09
N ASP A 112 -6.18 5.43 7.73
CA ASP A 112 -6.53 4.98 6.40
C ASP A 112 -7.98 4.46 6.40
N ARG A 113 -8.76 4.84 5.40
CA ARG A 113 -10.11 4.34 5.16
C ARG A 113 -10.19 3.69 3.78
N TYR A 114 -10.56 2.43 3.79
CA TYR A 114 -10.76 1.59 2.60
C TYR A 114 -12.25 1.46 2.32
N ASP A 115 -12.65 1.52 1.06
CA ASP A 115 -14.04 1.33 0.63
C ASP A 115 -14.53 -0.11 0.82
N THR A 116 -13.61 -1.08 0.86
CA THR A 116 -13.92 -2.52 0.85
C THR A 116 -14.06 -3.14 2.24
N PHE A 117 -13.38 -2.64 3.29
CA PHE A 117 -13.36 -3.29 4.61
C PHE A 117 -13.24 -2.33 5.81
N GLY A 118 -13.34 -1.01 5.60
CA GLY A 118 -13.35 -0.03 6.70
C GLY A 118 -12.05 0.70 6.91
N GLY A 119 -11.78 1.12 8.15
CA GLY A 119 -10.64 1.98 8.48
C GLY A 119 -9.65 1.36 9.46
N THR A 120 -8.43 1.88 9.45
CA THR A 120 -7.38 1.55 10.40
C THR A 120 -6.63 2.80 10.84
N THR A 121 -6.19 2.81 12.10
CA THR A 121 -5.39 3.91 12.67
C THR A 121 -4.08 3.37 13.17
N ASN A 122 -2.98 3.94 12.72
CA ASN A 122 -1.63 3.47 12.95
C ASN A 122 -0.80 4.59 13.62
N PRO A 123 -0.63 4.57 14.94
CA PRO A 123 0.27 5.46 15.64
C PRO A 123 1.73 5.03 15.52
N LYS A 124 2.63 6.02 15.60
CA LYS A 124 4.08 5.84 15.68
C LYS A 124 4.63 6.78 16.76
N TYR A 125 5.52 6.27 17.57
CA TYR A 125 6.27 6.98 18.59
C TYR A 125 7.75 6.71 18.38
N ALA A 126 8.57 7.75 18.36
CA ALA A 126 10.01 7.61 18.26
C ALA A 126 10.73 8.60 19.18
N PHE A 127 11.92 8.23 19.61
CA PHE A 127 12.79 9.11 20.37
C PHE A 127 14.24 8.99 19.92
N LYS A 128 14.98 10.07 20.10
CA LYS A 128 16.43 10.12 20.04
C LYS A 128 16.92 10.83 21.32
N TRP A 129 17.75 10.16 22.08
CA TRP A 129 18.33 10.68 23.30
C TRP A 129 19.85 10.61 23.22
N GLN A 130 20.50 11.76 23.31
CA GLN A 130 21.95 11.90 23.23
C GLN A 130 22.45 12.60 24.51
N PRO A 131 22.66 11.84 25.62
CA PRO A 131 23.07 12.40 26.89
C PRO A 131 24.46 13.03 26.85
N ILE A 132 25.35 12.54 26.02
CA ILE A 132 26.70 13.07 25.76
C ILE A 132 27.01 12.97 24.27
N ASP A 133 27.96 13.75 23.76
CA ASP A 133 28.30 13.85 22.33
C ASP A 133 28.68 12.51 21.70
N SER A 134 29.29 11.61 22.47
CA SER A 134 29.77 10.30 21.97
C SER A 134 28.73 9.18 22.10
N LEU A 135 27.54 9.40 22.69
CA LEU A 135 26.56 8.34 22.93
C LEU A 135 25.14 8.80 22.59
N ALA A 136 24.48 8.07 21.70
CA ALA A 136 23.10 8.31 21.33
C ALA A 136 22.27 7.02 21.38
N PHE A 137 21.08 7.11 21.99
CA PHE A 137 20.06 6.07 22.00
C PHE A 137 18.92 6.47 21.06
N ARG A 138 18.42 5.50 20.30
CA ARG A 138 17.25 5.68 19.43
C ARG A 138 16.29 4.53 19.63
N GLY A 139 15.01 4.83 19.64
CA GLY A 139 13.96 3.84 19.69
C GLY A 139 12.73 4.29 18.93
N ALA A 140 11.98 3.33 18.39
CA ALA A 140 10.70 3.59 17.75
C ALA A 140 9.73 2.43 17.99
N TYR A 141 8.46 2.77 18.14
CA TYR A 141 7.35 1.85 18.15
C TYR A 141 6.30 2.34 17.15
N SER A 142 5.80 1.44 16.30
CA SER A 142 4.72 1.76 15.38
C SER A 142 3.81 0.54 15.19
N THR A 143 2.54 0.80 14.97
CA THR A 143 1.62 -0.18 14.46
C THR A 143 1.51 -0.04 12.94
N GLY A 144 1.17 -1.12 12.25
CA GLY A 144 0.95 -1.13 10.81
C GLY A 144 -0.20 -2.05 10.45
N PHE A 145 -0.86 -1.74 9.34
CA PHE A 145 -1.90 -2.57 8.77
C PHE A 145 -1.50 -2.98 7.35
N LYS A 146 -1.61 -4.27 7.05
CA LYS A 146 -1.45 -4.79 5.70
C LYS A 146 -2.83 -5.09 5.13
N ALA A 147 -3.23 -4.35 4.10
CA ALA A 147 -4.46 -4.63 3.39
C ALA A 147 -4.41 -6.03 2.75
N PRO A 148 -5.52 -6.78 2.76
CA PRO A 148 -5.61 -8.06 2.07
C PRO A 148 -5.32 -7.91 0.57
N GLU A 149 -4.76 -8.94 -0.03
CA GLU A 149 -4.51 -9.01 -1.47
C GLU A 149 -5.83 -9.06 -2.24
N PHE A 150 -5.84 -8.53 -3.46
CA PHE A 150 -7.04 -8.51 -4.31
C PHE A 150 -7.61 -9.92 -4.55
N THR A 151 -6.76 -10.90 -4.81
CA THR A 151 -7.16 -12.29 -5.01
C THR A 151 -7.92 -12.85 -3.81
N LYS A 152 -7.52 -12.50 -2.58
CA LYS A 152 -8.20 -12.95 -1.34
C LYS A 152 -9.52 -12.21 -1.07
N LEU A 153 -9.59 -10.92 -1.44
CA LEU A 153 -10.81 -10.12 -1.25
C LEU A 153 -11.91 -10.49 -2.25
N PHE A 154 -11.55 -10.84 -3.47
CA PHE A 154 -12.48 -11.02 -4.58
C PHE A 154 -12.57 -12.47 -5.09
N ALA A 155 -11.83 -13.42 -4.52
CA ALA A 155 -11.89 -14.85 -4.89
C ALA A 155 -13.28 -15.50 -4.73
N GLY A 156 -14.25 -14.84 -4.12
CA GLY A 156 -15.63 -15.32 -3.94
C GLY A 156 -16.68 -14.65 -4.81
N VAL A 157 -16.31 -13.69 -5.64
CA VAL A 157 -17.28 -12.85 -6.39
C VAL A 157 -17.78 -13.53 -7.68
N ASN A 158 -17.11 -14.59 -8.11
CA ASN A 158 -17.44 -15.31 -9.35
C ASN A 158 -18.13 -16.69 -9.07
N ARG A 159 -19.08 -16.74 -8.15
CA ARG A 159 -19.96 -17.91 -7.98
C ARG A 159 -21.39 -17.57 -8.35
#